data_eeaee9af9dbbaec1ecd188250da7169b
#
_entry.id   eeaee9af9dbbaec1ecd188250da7169b
#
_cell.length_a   1.000
_cell.length_b   1.000
_cell.length_c   1.000
_cell.angle_alpha   90.00
_cell.angle_beta   90.00
_cell.angle_gamma   90.00
#
_symmetry.space_group_name_H-M   'P 1'
#
loop_
_entity.id
_entity.type
_entity.pdbx_description
1 polymer ?
#
loop_
_entity_poly.entity_id
_entity_poly.type
_entity_poly.pdbx_seq_one_letter_code
_entity_poly.pdbx_strand_id
1 'polypeptide(L)'
;MKKIFSFILIFFLLSCSSVGKFGTGVDITFDPRTIGMQIDDTIMQKNLSTRLAFTDKKYILSIQTEVLDGRIFLSGKVDGPEEKIKVTKMAWETKGVRSVKNAIEIKGQSNFKSTAKDILITSQLRSALIFNKKTKSRNYTLETVNQNIYIFGIAMDFEEKEEVINEAKKIYDVKDIYPSIYLATDLSRNKL
;
A
#
# COMPACT_ATOMS: atom_id res chain seq x y z
N MET A 1 14.23 -43.18 15.39
CA MET A 1 14.00 -41.75 15.76
C MET A 1 14.88 -40.77 14.99
N LYS A 2 16.20 -40.98 14.82
CA LYS A 2 17.09 -40.04 14.06
C LYS A 2 16.71 -39.83 12.58
N LYS A 3 16.19 -40.86 11.88
CA LYS A 3 15.81 -40.77 10.46
C LYS A 3 14.51 -40.00 10.24
N ILE A 4 13.58 -40.00 11.18
CA ILE A 4 12.32 -39.26 11.12
C ILE A 4 12.59 -37.74 11.34
N PHE A 5 13.51 -37.44 12.27
CA PHE A 5 13.92 -36.06 12.53
C PHE A 5 14.63 -35.39 11.31
N SER A 6 15.44 -36.19 10.59
CA SER A 6 16.10 -35.75 9.36
C SER A 6 15.11 -35.47 8.22
N PHE A 7 14.01 -36.25 8.14
CA PHE A 7 12.99 -36.07 7.11
C PHE A 7 12.12 -34.81 7.37
N ILE A 8 11.83 -34.51 8.64
CA ILE A 8 11.10 -33.31 9.07
C ILE A 8 11.94 -32.04 8.81
N LEU A 9 13.25 -32.10 9.02
CA LEU A 9 14.16 -30.98 8.79
C LEU A 9 14.27 -30.61 7.30
N ILE A 10 14.19 -31.59 6.39
CA ILE A 10 14.23 -31.36 4.93
C ILE A 10 12.93 -30.69 4.45
N PHE A 11 11.79 -30.95 5.09
CA PHE A 11 10.51 -30.33 4.72
C PHE A 11 10.44 -28.84 5.07
N PHE A 12 11.19 -28.41 6.10
CA PHE A 12 11.29 -27.00 6.48
C PHE A 12 12.19 -26.16 5.57
N LEU A 13 13.11 -26.78 4.82
CA LEU A 13 14.02 -26.07 3.91
C LEU A 13 13.41 -25.79 2.53
N LEU A 14 12.27 -26.41 2.20
CA LEU A 14 11.56 -26.20 0.93
C LEU A 14 10.55 -25.03 0.98
N SER A 15 10.36 -24.38 2.14
CA SER A 15 9.37 -23.32 2.33
C SER A 15 9.90 -21.91 2.09
N CYS A 16 11.14 -21.73 1.61
CA CYS A 16 11.72 -20.42 1.37
C CYS A 16 12.11 -20.24 -0.09
N SER A 17 11.19 -20.51 -1.02
CA SER A 17 11.26 -19.89 -2.34
C SER A 17 10.31 -18.72 -2.35
N SER A 18 10.78 -17.55 -1.92
CA SER A 18 10.26 -16.29 -2.39
C SER A 18 10.60 -16.20 -3.90
N VAL A 19 9.91 -17.03 -4.67
CA VAL A 19 9.83 -16.82 -6.12
C VAL A 19 9.21 -15.44 -6.25
N GLY A 20 10.05 -14.47 -6.63
CA GLY A 20 9.60 -13.16 -6.98
C GLY A 20 8.39 -13.33 -7.90
N LYS A 21 7.34 -12.56 -7.66
CA LYS A 21 6.09 -12.54 -8.42
C LYS A 21 6.33 -12.10 -9.87
N PHE A 22 7.15 -12.86 -10.57
CA PHE A 22 7.30 -12.83 -12.00
C PHE A 22 6.68 -14.11 -12.55
N GLY A 23 5.43 -13.98 -13.00
CA GLY A 23 4.83 -14.97 -13.86
C GLY A 23 3.83 -15.93 -13.24
N THR A 24 2.67 -15.45 -12.95
CA THR A 24 1.45 -16.17 -13.29
C THR A 24 0.52 -15.15 -13.95
N GLY A 25 0.17 -15.39 -15.21
CA GLY A 25 -0.64 -14.49 -16.05
C GLY A 25 -2.05 -14.16 -15.53
N VAL A 26 -2.35 -14.53 -14.29
CA VAL A 26 -3.61 -14.28 -13.62
C VAL A 26 -3.60 -12.95 -12.84
N ASP A 27 -2.41 -12.50 -12.37
CA ASP A 27 -2.31 -11.25 -11.61
C ASP A 27 -2.30 -10.00 -12.51
N ILE A 28 -1.90 -10.14 -13.77
CA ILE A 28 -1.85 -9.05 -14.76
C ILE A 28 -3.27 -8.68 -15.25
N THR A 29 -4.20 -9.61 -15.25
CA THR A 29 -5.57 -9.42 -15.76
C THR A 29 -6.44 -8.52 -14.86
N PHE A 30 -6.05 -8.25 -13.64
CA PHE A 30 -6.84 -7.45 -12.68
C PHE A 30 -6.24 -6.09 -12.34
N ASP A 31 -4.98 -5.83 -12.71
CA ASP A 31 -4.37 -4.50 -12.56
C ASP A 31 -4.67 -3.68 -13.83
N PRO A 32 -5.37 -2.54 -13.70
CA PRO A 32 -5.74 -1.72 -14.85
C PRO A 32 -4.56 -0.99 -15.49
N ARG A 33 -3.36 -1.04 -14.88
CA ARG A 33 -2.15 -0.43 -15.43
C ARG A 33 -1.52 -1.34 -16.49
N THR A 34 -0.96 -0.75 -17.52
CA THR A 34 -0.12 -1.49 -18.48
C THR A 34 1.14 -2.01 -17.80
N ILE A 35 1.73 -3.08 -18.35
CA ILE A 35 3.02 -3.63 -17.85
C ILE A 35 4.10 -2.54 -17.78
N GLY A 36 4.18 -1.67 -18.78
CA GLY A 36 5.14 -0.56 -18.79
C GLY A 36 4.92 0.41 -17.63
N MET A 37 3.66 0.73 -17.29
CA MET A 37 3.35 1.58 -16.13
C MET A 37 3.75 0.90 -14.82
N GLN A 38 3.48 -0.40 -14.67
CA GLN A 38 3.87 -1.16 -13.48
C GLN A 38 5.40 -1.20 -13.31
N ILE A 39 6.15 -1.30 -14.41
CA ILE A 39 7.62 -1.24 -14.38
C ILE A 39 8.09 0.16 -13.97
N ASP A 40 7.57 1.22 -14.57
CA ASP A 40 7.93 2.60 -14.24
C ASP A 40 7.63 2.93 -12.77
N ASP A 41 6.45 2.54 -12.27
CA ASP A 41 6.04 2.70 -10.89
C ASP A 41 6.96 1.93 -9.93
N THR A 42 7.33 0.69 -10.29
CA THR A 42 8.25 -0.13 -9.50
C THR A 42 9.65 0.50 -9.42
N ILE A 43 10.15 1.04 -10.53
CA ILE A 43 11.45 1.75 -10.56
C ILE A 43 11.38 2.99 -9.69
N MET A 44 10.31 3.78 -9.79
CA MET A 44 10.10 4.98 -8.99
C MET A 44 10.05 4.64 -7.50
N GLN A 45 9.27 3.63 -7.12
CA GLN A 45 9.15 3.15 -5.73
C GLN A 45 10.50 2.71 -5.17
N LYS A 46 11.25 1.90 -5.91
CA LYS A 46 12.59 1.44 -5.49
C LYS A 46 13.58 2.59 -5.35
N ASN A 47 13.59 3.54 -6.29
CA ASN A 47 14.46 4.71 -6.23
C ASN A 47 14.17 5.55 -4.97
N LEU A 48 12.89 5.82 -4.66
CA LEU A 48 12.51 6.56 -3.47
C LEU A 48 12.89 5.78 -2.20
N SER A 49 12.54 4.51 -2.11
CA SER A 49 12.85 3.67 -0.95
C SER A 49 14.37 3.57 -0.71
N THR A 50 15.17 3.48 -1.76
CA THR A 50 16.64 3.48 -1.68
C THR A 50 17.17 4.81 -1.16
N ARG A 51 16.67 5.94 -1.68
CA ARG A 51 17.06 7.28 -1.19
C ARG A 51 16.69 7.47 0.29
N LEU A 52 15.51 7.02 0.70
CA LEU A 52 15.09 7.03 2.11
C LEU A 52 16.05 6.19 2.97
N ALA A 53 16.39 4.99 2.54
CA ALA A 53 17.33 4.10 3.23
C ALA A 53 18.74 4.70 3.40
N PHE A 54 19.25 5.39 2.38
CA PHE A 54 20.53 6.10 2.46
C PHE A 54 20.49 7.36 3.33
N THR A 55 19.31 7.96 3.46
CA THR A 55 19.13 9.14 4.32
C THR A 55 19.12 8.75 5.80
N ASP A 56 18.40 7.70 6.15
CA ASP A 56 18.39 7.10 7.48
C ASP A 56 17.94 5.63 7.36
N LYS A 57 18.77 4.70 7.85
CA LYS A 57 18.48 3.26 7.80
C LYS A 57 17.17 2.87 8.50
N LYS A 58 16.72 3.67 9.49
CA LYS A 58 15.44 3.41 10.18
C LYS A 58 14.24 3.50 9.23
N TYR A 59 14.32 4.31 8.17
CA TYR A 59 13.23 4.47 7.20
C TYR A 59 12.92 3.20 6.42
N ILE A 60 13.87 2.25 6.30
CA ILE A 60 13.64 0.94 5.67
C ILE A 60 12.48 0.20 6.33
N LEU A 61 12.37 0.28 7.65
CA LEU A 61 11.36 -0.43 8.42
C LEU A 61 10.18 0.45 8.85
N SER A 62 10.37 1.77 8.91
CA SER A 62 9.38 2.69 9.46
C SER A 62 8.55 3.41 8.39
N ILE A 63 8.98 3.42 7.12
CA ILE A 63 8.27 4.09 6.03
C ILE A 63 7.94 3.08 4.94
N GLN A 64 6.68 3.08 4.55
CA GLN A 64 6.20 2.34 3.38
C GLN A 64 5.92 3.33 2.24
N THR A 65 6.26 2.92 1.04
CA THR A 65 6.05 3.71 -0.17
C THR A 65 5.31 2.85 -1.20
N GLU A 66 4.22 3.38 -1.74
CA GLU A 66 3.49 2.78 -2.86
C GLU A 66 3.44 3.76 -4.00
N VAL A 67 3.52 3.26 -5.23
CA VAL A 67 3.45 4.09 -6.43
C VAL A 67 2.45 3.51 -7.42
N LEU A 68 1.50 4.33 -7.85
CA LEU A 68 0.50 3.98 -8.85
C LEU A 68 0.40 5.11 -9.88
N ASP A 69 0.79 4.84 -11.12
CA ASP A 69 0.78 5.81 -12.23
C ASP A 69 1.49 7.13 -11.88
N GLY A 70 2.69 7.00 -11.28
CA GLY A 70 3.50 8.13 -10.84
C GLY A 70 2.96 8.87 -9.60
N ARG A 71 1.91 8.39 -8.97
CA ARG A 71 1.35 8.94 -7.73
C ARG A 71 1.92 8.15 -6.55
N ILE A 72 2.53 8.85 -5.61
CA ILE A 72 3.19 8.26 -4.44
C ILE A 72 2.26 8.32 -3.24
N PHE A 73 2.09 7.21 -2.55
CA PHE A 73 1.49 7.12 -1.24
C PHE A 73 2.56 6.75 -0.21
N LEU A 74 2.62 7.54 0.87
CA LEU A 74 3.54 7.36 1.98
C LEU A 74 2.76 7.00 3.22
N SER A 75 3.16 5.93 3.91
CA SER A 75 2.63 5.56 5.21
C SER A 75 3.73 5.10 6.16
N GLY A 76 3.40 4.94 7.45
CA GLY A 76 4.35 4.53 8.47
C GLY A 76 4.50 5.53 9.60
N LYS A 77 5.63 5.48 10.32
CA LYS A 77 5.87 6.31 11.52
C LYS A 77 7.25 6.94 11.52
N VAL A 78 7.31 8.21 11.92
CA VAL A 78 8.53 8.99 12.10
C VAL A 78 8.61 9.58 13.51
N ASP A 79 9.81 10.01 13.93
CA ASP A 79 10.02 10.51 15.28
C ASP A 79 9.54 11.97 15.48
N GLY A 80 9.45 12.74 14.40
CA GLY A 80 9.02 14.14 14.50
C GLY A 80 8.48 14.73 13.20
N PRO A 81 7.89 15.94 13.27
CA PRO A 81 7.31 16.62 12.11
C PRO A 81 8.36 16.96 11.04
N GLU A 82 9.58 17.25 11.44
CA GLU A 82 10.68 17.56 10.52
C GLU A 82 11.02 16.37 9.62
N GLU A 83 11.02 15.15 10.18
CA GLU A 83 11.20 13.93 9.40
C GLU A 83 10.06 13.68 8.43
N LYS A 84 8.82 13.92 8.87
CA LYS A 84 7.65 13.83 7.99
C LYS A 84 7.77 14.79 6.80
N ILE A 85 8.19 16.03 7.04
CA ILE A 85 8.42 17.02 5.97
C ILE A 85 9.56 16.57 5.07
N LYS A 86 10.67 16.09 5.62
CA LYS A 86 11.82 15.60 4.87
C LYS A 86 11.47 14.46 3.93
N VAL A 87 10.76 13.44 4.44
CA VAL A 87 10.29 12.29 3.64
C VAL A 87 9.35 12.74 2.54
N THR A 88 8.42 13.65 2.85
CA THR A 88 7.48 14.21 1.86
C THR A 88 8.20 14.95 0.74
N LYS A 89 9.20 15.78 1.10
CA LYS A 89 10.03 16.50 0.13
C LYS A 89 10.77 15.54 -0.80
N MET A 90 11.38 14.49 -0.23
CA MET A 90 12.07 13.47 -1.03
C MET A 90 11.14 12.76 -2.02
N ALA A 91 9.88 12.53 -1.64
CA ALA A 91 8.89 11.96 -2.55
C ALA A 91 8.56 12.93 -3.70
N TRP A 92 8.37 14.22 -3.42
CA TRP A 92 8.14 15.23 -4.46
C TRP A 92 9.33 15.44 -5.40
N GLU A 93 10.55 15.22 -4.94
CA GLU A 93 11.77 15.29 -5.74
C GLU A 93 12.02 14.03 -6.60
N THR A 94 11.18 13.02 -6.50
CA THR A 94 11.33 11.79 -7.27
C THR A 94 10.94 12.05 -8.73
N LYS A 95 11.80 11.66 -9.67
CA LYS A 95 11.58 11.89 -11.09
C LYS A 95 10.27 11.23 -11.57
N GLY A 96 9.43 11.99 -12.24
CA GLY A 96 8.16 11.51 -12.79
C GLY A 96 7.00 11.50 -11.79
N VAL A 97 7.19 12.04 -10.57
CA VAL A 97 6.09 12.15 -9.59
C VAL A 97 4.98 13.04 -10.10
N ARG A 98 3.73 12.57 -9.95
CA ARG A 98 2.52 13.31 -10.33
C ARG A 98 1.77 13.86 -9.11
N SER A 99 1.77 13.13 -8.01
CA SER A 99 1.22 13.58 -6.73
C SER A 99 1.82 12.78 -5.57
N VAL A 100 1.75 13.35 -4.37
CA VAL A 100 2.16 12.69 -3.12
C VAL A 100 1.00 12.76 -2.13
N LYS A 101 0.60 11.61 -1.61
CA LYS A 101 -0.31 11.47 -0.48
C LYS A 101 0.47 10.97 0.73
N ASN A 102 0.34 11.64 1.86
CA ASN A 102 1.13 11.37 3.05
C ASN A 102 0.24 11.02 4.24
N ALA A 103 0.24 9.74 4.62
CA ALA A 103 -0.41 9.18 5.81
C ALA A 103 0.62 8.82 6.91
N ILE A 104 1.84 9.38 6.88
CA ILE A 104 2.85 9.15 7.91
C ILE A 104 2.39 9.74 9.24
N GLU A 105 2.49 8.94 10.31
CA GLU A 105 2.28 9.38 11.70
C GLU A 105 3.57 9.86 12.35
N ILE A 106 3.40 10.74 13.36
CA ILE A 106 4.49 11.06 14.28
C ILE A 106 4.36 10.16 15.51
N LYS A 107 5.44 9.46 15.88
CA LYS A 107 5.49 8.59 17.06
C LYS A 107 5.11 9.37 18.32
N GLY A 108 4.42 8.69 19.25
CA GLY A 108 3.98 9.31 20.52
C GLY A 108 2.67 10.11 20.43
N GLN A 109 2.14 10.38 19.24
CA GLN A 109 0.81 10.99 19.07
C GLN A 109 -0.33 9.98 19.14
N SER A 110 -0.03 8.68 19.00
CA SER A 110 -0.98 7.59 19.18
C SER A 110 -0.60 6.72 20.38
N ASN A 111 -1.58 6.29 21.16
CA ASN A 111 -1.41 5.32 22.22
C ASN A 111 -1.66 3.88 21.71
N PHE A 112 -1.31 2.86 22.52
CA PHE A 112 -1.52 1.46 22.16
C PHE A 112 -2.98 1.13 21.79
N LYS A 113 -3.95 1.71 22.50
CA LYS A 113 -5.38 1.52 22.25
C LYS A 113 -5.80 2.09 20.88
N SER A 114 -5.27 3.26 20.50
CA SER A 114 -5.49 3.84 19.18
C SER A 114 -4.91 2.97 18.08
N THR A 115 -3.68 2.51 18.24
CA THR A 115 -3.02 1.62 17.25
C THR A 115 -3.79 0.31 17.07
N ALA A 116 -4.29 -0.31 18.16
CA ALA A 116 -5.09 -1.53 18.06
C ALA A 116 -6.43 -1.29 17.33
N LYS A 117 -7.07 -0.15 17.55
CA LYS A 117 -8.28 0.24 16.80
C LYS A 117 -7.98 0.43 15.30
N ASP A 118 -6.90 1.10 14.96
CA ASP A 118 -6.50 1.33 13.57
C ASP A 118 -6.27 0.02 12.82
N ILE A 119 -5.58 -0.94 13.46
CA ILE A 119 -5.39 -2.30 12.90
C ILE A 119 -6.74 -2.99 12.68
N LEU A 120 -7.65 -2.90 13.65
CA LEU A 120 -8.98 -3.52 13.54
C LEU A 120 -9.78 -2.92 12.39
N ILE A 121 -9.84 -1.60 12.27
CA ILE A 121 -10.52 -0.88 11.21
C ILE A 121 -9.97 -1.29 9.84
N THR A 122 -8.63 -1.27 9.66
CA THR A 122 -7.99 -1.69 8.41
C THR A 122 -8.33 -3.14 8.06
N SER A 123 -8.31 -4.04 9.05
CA SER A 123 -8.59 -5.47 8.84
C SER A 123 -10.04 -5.71 8.46
N GLN A 124 -10.99 -4.99 9.08
CA GLN A 124 -12.42 -5.08 8.74
C GLN A 124 -12.67 -4.59 7.32
N LEU A 125 -12.12 -3.43 6.94
CA LEU A 125 -12.28 -2.92 5.57
C LEU A 125 -11.65 -3.85 4.54
N ARG A 126 -10.43 -4.35 4.81
CA ARG A 126 -9.76 -5.31 3.91
C ARG A 126 -10.61 -6.55 3.70
N SER A 127 -11.19 -7.10 4.77
CA SER A 127 -12.09 -8.26 4.69
C SER A 127 -13.35 -7.92 3.89
N ALA A 128 -13.98 -6.77 4.15
CA ALA A 128 -15.15 -6.33 3.41
C ALA A 128 -14.89 -6.26 1.90
N LEU A 129 -13.76 -5.65 1.48
CA LEU A 129 -13.38 -5.56 0.08
C LEU A 129 -13.04 -6.92 -0.55
N ILE A 130 -12.48 -7.88 0.21
CA ILE A 130 -12.20 -9.23 -0.29
C ILE A 130 -13.50 -10.00 -0.58
N PHE A 131 -14.49 -9.87 0.29
CA PHE A 131 -15.76 -10.59 0.15
C PHE A 131 -16.76 -9.89 -0.79
N ASN A 132 -16.58 -8.62 -1.07
CA ASN A 132 -17.42 -7.87 -2.00
C ASN A 132 -17.03 -8.19 -3.45
N LYS A 133 -17.97 -8.83 -4.20
CA LYS A 133 -17.73 -9.25 -5.59
C LYS A 133 -17.54 -8.09 -6.57
N LYS A 134 -17.96 -6.88 -6.21
CA LYS A 134 -17.86 -5.69 -7.05
C LYS A 134 -16.53 -4.97 -6.89
N THR A 135 -15.69 -5.37 -5.94
CA THR A 135 -14.39 -4.72 -5.68
C THR A 135 -13.23 -5.65 -5.98
N LYS A 136 -12.16 -5.07 -6.48
CA LYS A 136 -10.88 -5.76 -6.72
C LYS A 136 -9.90 -5.37 -5.60
N SER A 137 -10.06 -5.99 -4.43
CA SER A 137 -9.34 -5.63 -3.19
C SER A 137 -7.81 -5.50 -3.34
N ARG A 138 -7.20 -6.19 -4.31
CA ARG A 138 -5.76 -6.11 -4.63
C ARG A 138 -5.33 -4.76 -5.18
N ASN A 139 -6.25 -4.01 -5.78
CA ASN A 139 -5.97 -2.72 -6.40
C ASN A 139 -5.93 -1.59 -5.38
N TYR A 140 -6.10 -1.91 -4.09
CA TYR A 140 -6.20 -0.92 -3.02
C TYR A 140 -5.20 -1.17 -1.90
N THR A 141 -4.43 -0.14 -1.58
CA THR A 141 -3.66 -0.03 -0.33
C THR A 141 -4.51 0.70 0.70
N LEU A 142 -4.66 0.08 1.87
CA LEU A 142 -5.47 0.57 2.97
C LEU A 142 -4.57 0.86 4.16
N GLU A 143 -4.67 2.06 4.69
CA GLU A 143 -3.99 2.48 5.91
C GLU A 143 -4.98 3.19 6.83
N THR A 144 -4.93 2.93 8.13
CA THR A 144 -5.73 3.66 9.12
C THR A 144 -4.82 4.36 10.10
N VAL A 145 -5.07 5.63 10.32
CA VAL A 145 -4.28 6.53 11.16
C VAL A 145 -5.21 7.31 12.07
N ASN A 146 -5.17 7.06 13.37
CA ASN A 146 -6.05 7.71 14.36
C ASN A 146 -7.55 7.62 14.01
N GLN A 147 -8.00 6.44 13.55
CA GLN A 147 -9.36 6.13 13.09
C GLN A 147 -9.75 6.84 11.77
N ASN A 148 -8.79 7.42 11.06
CA ASN A 148 -9.00 7.95 9.70
C ASN A 148 -8.51 6.93 8.69
N ILE A 149 -9.37 6.56 7.74
CA ILE A 149 -9.03 5.59 6.68
C ILE A 149 -8.43 6.35 5.48
N TYR A 150 -7.26 5.91 5.04
CA TYR A 150 -6.64 6.32 3.77
C TYR A 150 -6.75 5.15 2.80
N ILE A 151 -7.38 5.40 1.65
CA ILE A 151 -7.53 4.42 0.58
C ILE A 151 -6.76 4.92 -0.62
N PHE A 152 -5.75 4.17 -1.06
CA PHE A 152 -4.98 4.48 -2.26
C PHE A 152 -5.10 3.34 -3.26
N GLY A 153 -5.54 3.64 -4.49
CA GLY A 153 -5.79 2.56 -5.45
C GLY A 153 -6.31 3.03 -6.80
N ILE A 154 -6.61 2.03 -7.65
CA ILE A 154 -7.19 2.23 -8.97
C ILE A 154 -8.42 1.35 -9.09
N ALA A 155 -9.57 1.98 -9.34
CA ALA A 155 -10.82 1.33 -9.67
C ALA A 155 -10.93 1.14 -11.19
N MET A 156 -11.56 0.06 -11.62
CA MET A 156 -11.85 -0.18 -13.05
C MET A 156 -12.82 0.84 -13.60
N ASP A 157 -13.82 1.22 -12.78
CA ASP A 157 -14.89 2.15 -13.14
C ASP A 157 -15.38 2.93 -11.91
N PHE A 158 -16.35 3.80 -12.13
CA PHE A 158 -16.94 4.62 -11.09
C PHE A 158 -17.76 3.78 -10.09
N GLU A 159 -18.41 2.70 -10.54
CA GLU A 159 -19.22 1.84 -9.66
C GLU A 159 -18.32 1.14 -8.62
N GLU A 160 -17.18 0.57 -9.05
CA GLU A 160 -16.22 -0.03 -8.13
C GLU A 160 -15.67 0.99 -7.13
N LYS A 161 -15.33 2.20 -7.60
CA LYS A 161 -14.85 3.30 -6.72
C LYS A 161 -15.85 3.62 -5.63
N GLU A 162 -17.11 3.84 -5.99
CA GLU A 162 -18.17 4.16 -5.03
C GLU A 162 -18.42 2.99 -4.06
N GLU A 163 -18.37 1.75 -4.55
CA GLU A 163 -18.54 0.58 -3.71
C GLU A 163 -17.44 0.46 -2.65
N VAL A 164 -16.17 0.71 -3.01
CA VAL A 164 -15.06 0.75 -2.06
C VAL A 164 -15.26 1.82 -0.97
N ILE A 165 -15.70 3.01 -1.37
CA ILE A 165 -15.99 4.10 -0.43
C ILE A 165 -17.18 3.72 0.47
N ASN A 166 -18.21 3.10 -0.08
CA ASN A 166 -19.38 2.67 0.67
C ASN A 166 -19.04 1.57 1.68
N GLU A 167 -18.17 0.61 1.33
CA GLU A 167 -17.68 -0.37 2.31
C GLU A 167 -16.92 0.30 3.45
N ALA A 168 -16.07 1.30 3.15
CA ALA A 168 -15.37 2.04 4.18
C ALA A 168 -16.31 2.79 5.14
N LYS A 169 -17.41 3.36 4.63
CA LYS A 169 -18.42 4.07 5.45
C LYS A 169 -19.19 3.15 6.42
N LYS A 170 -19.23 1.84 6.16
CA LYS A 170 -19.90 0.86 7.02
C LYS A 170 -19.03 0.44 8.22
N ILE A 171 -17.73 0.75 8.20
CA ILE A 171 -16.81 0.33 9.27
C ILE A 171 -17.05 1.18 10.52
N TYR A 172 -17.21 0.49 11.66
CA TYR A 172 -17.45 1.12 12.94
C TYR A 172 -16.20 1.85 13.46
N ASP A 173 -16.39 2.89 14.27
CA ASP A 173 -15.32 3.71 14.89
C ASP A 173 -14.44 4.51 13.88
N VAL A 174 -14.83 4.64 12.64
CA VAL A 174 -14.16 5.49 11.65
C VAL A 174 -14.56 6.95 11.85
N LYS A 175 -13.58 7.86 11.84
CA LYS A 175 -13.80 9.30 11.91
C LYS A 175 -13.99 9.90 10.53
N ASP A 176 -12.98 9.71 9.68
CA ASP A 176 -12.96 10.25 8.33
C ASP A 176 -12.39 9.24 7.33
N ILE A 177 -12.74 9.40 6.06
CA ILE A 177 -12.27 8.58 4.95
C ILE A 177 -11.62 9.50 3.93
N TYR A 178 -10.37 9.20 3.58
CA TYR A 178 -9.55 9.93 2.60
C TYR A 178 -9.30 9.06 1.37
N PRO A 179 -10.24 8.98 0.42
CA PRO A 179 -10.08 8.19 -0.79
C PRO A 179 -9.18 8.89 -1.79
N SER A 180 -8.11 8.25 -2.19
CA SER A 180 -7.24 8.60 -3.32
C SER A 180 -7.36 7.50 -4.37
N ILE A 181 -8.59 7.27 -4.85
CA ILE A 181 -8.94 6.24 -5.81
C ILE A 181 -9.07 6.88 -7.19
N TYR A 182 -8.23 6.42 -8.11
CA TYR A 182 -8.19 6.88 -9.50
C TYR A 182 -8.96 5.88 -10.38
N LEU A 183 -9.53 6.35 -11.49
CA LEU A 183 -10.17 5.45 -12.44
C LEU A 183 -9.14 4.91 -13.44
N ALA A 184 -9.36 3.70 -13.94
CA ALA A 184 -8.54 3.11 -15.00
C ALA A 184 -8.47 4.00 -16.25
N THR A 185 -9.54 4.74 -16.54
CA THR A 185 -9.62 5.71 -17.64
C THR A 185 -8.76 6.96 -17.43
N ASP A 186 -8.37 7.26 -16.18
CA ASP A 186 -7.59 8.45 -15.82
C ASP A 186 -6.08 8.20 -15.80
N LEU A 187 -5.65 6.99 -16.14
CA LEU A 187 -4.25 6.63 -16.16
C LEU A 187 -3.52 7.31 -17.32
N SER A 188 -2.26 7.70 -17.08
CA SER A 188 -1.49 8.56 -17.98
C SER A 188 -1.27 7.97 -19.38
N ARG A 189 -1.21 6.63 -19.51
CA ARG A 189 -1.01 5.94 -20.79
C ARG A 189 -2.28 5.51 -21.49
N ASN A 190 -3.45 5.70 -20.87
CA ASN A 190 -4.75 5.39 -21.49
C ASN A 190 -5.35 6.60 -22.22
N LYS A 191 -4.63 7.72 -22.27
CA LYS A 191 -5.04 8.96 -22.98
C LYS A 191 -4.36 9.06 -24.36
N LEU A 192 -4.36 7.94 -25.12
CA LEU A 192 -4.02 7.97 -26.55
C LEU A 192 -5.27 7.99 -27.38
#